data_d378fd8152fbb01f964da60ee587a452
#
_entry.id   d378fd8152fbb01f964da60ee587a452
#
_cell.length_a   1.000
_cell.length_b   1.000
_cell.length_c   1.000
_cell.angle_alpha   90.00
_cell.angle_beta   90.00
_cell.angle_gamma   90.00
#
_symmetry.space_group_name_H-M   'P 1'
#
loop_
_entity.id
_entity.type
_entity.pdbx_description
1 polymer ?
#
loop_
_entity_poly.entity_id
_entity_poly.type
_entity_poly.pdbx_seq_one_letter_code
_entity_poly.pdbx_strand_id
1 'polypeptide(L)'
;MFTRALKLIVFLTLGAASTVAAQAPDTGALTAERRQAVVDSIGKSMKIMYVFPDVAARMDADLQSRLENGEFDKVSDASEFAEMLTRDLQAISHDKHVRVRVVASDPVSGPAGGSGKRSKIFGRAERMAGDIGYIEILSFGAPPETVREEAARIMGSLADAKALIVDLRANEGGSPFTVALLSSYLFGPKPVHLNSLYFRQLDRTDDLYTDPTVPGTRFGPEKPVYVLTSARTFSAAEEFAYNLQTRKRATIVGETTAGGANPGRGVLLPWDLTVFVPTGREINPITKTNWEGVGVKPDVAVPGDEALDVAHRLAQKAAGVTDAQ
;
A
#
# COMPACT_ATOMS: atom_id res chain seq x y z
N MET A 1 -74.50 -6.52 3.45
CA MET A 1 -73.82 -5.29 3.01
C MET A 1 -73.27 -4.61 4.24
N PHE A 2 -72.01 -4.87 4.60
CA PHE A 2 -71.34 -4.22 5.72
C PHE A 2 -69.91 -3.90 5.29
N THR A 3 -69.69 -2.63 5.01
CA THR A 3 -68.39 -2.03 4.65
C THR A 3 -67.56 -1.82 5.92
N ARG A 4 -66.47 -2.52 6.11
CA ARG A 4 -65.49 -2.25 7.19
C ARG A 4 -64.40 -1.30 6.68
N ALA A 5 -64.39 -0.09 7.25
CA ALA A 5 -63.32 0.86 7.03
C ALA A 5 -62.08 0.47 7.82
N LEU A 6 -60.96 0.29 7.13
CA LEU A 6 -59.62 0.02 7.71
C LEU A 6 -58.96 1.33 8.03
N LYS A 7 -58.78 1.63 9.32
CA LYS A 7 -57.99 2.80 9.80
C LYS A 7 -56.54 2.48 9.75
N LEU A 8 -55.82 3.16 8.85
CA LEU A 8 -54.37 3.12 8.77
C LEU A 8 -53.76 4.02 9.84
N ILE A 9 -53.09 3.43 10.83
CA ILE A 9 -52.34 4.17 11.87
C ILE A 9 -50.92 4.29 11.34
N VAL A 10 -50.52 5.53 10.98
CA VAL A 10 -49.13 5.85 10.60
C VAL A 10 -48.37 6.17 11.90
N PHE A 11 -47.45 5.28 12.28
CA PHE A 11 -46.47 5.57 13.32
C PHE A 11 -45.35 6.40 12.71
N LEU A 12 -45.30 7.67 13.07
CA LEU A 12 -44.15 8.54 12.78
C LEU A 12 -43.08 8.25 13.84
N THR A 13 -42.06 7.46 13.51
CA THR A 13 -40.87 7.32 14.34
C THR A 13 -39.95 8.51 14.05
N LEU A 14 -39.85 9.45 14.95
CA LEU A 14 -38.80 10.45 14.96
C LEU A 14 -37.49 9.75 15.27
N GLY A 15 -36.71 9.47 14.24
CA GLY A 15 -35.31 9.05 14.38
C GLY A 15 -34.48 10.26 14.81
N ALA A 16 -34.06 10.28 16.06
CA ALA A 16 -33.05 11.24 16.51
C ALA A 16 -31.72 10.87 15.84
N ALA A 17 -31.33 11.62 14.81
CA ALA A 17 -29.99 11.56 14.24
C ALA A 17 -29.01 12.12 15.28
N SER A 18 -28.34 11.25 16.02
CA SER A 18 -27.21 11.64 16.85
C SER A 18 -26.07 12.07 15.93
N THR A 19 -25.90 13.39 15.79
CA THR A 19 -24.68 13.95 15.20
C THR A 19 -23.53 13.65 16.14
N VAL A 20 -22.67 12.69 15.76
CA VAL A 20 -21.35 12.53 16.38
C VAL A 20 -20.57 13.78 15.99
N ALA A 21 -20.52 14.74 16.89
CA ALA A 21 -19.65 15.89 16.77
C ALA A 21 -18.21 15.36 16.72
N ALA A 22 -17.47 15.70 15.69
CA ALA A 22 -16.03 15.47 15.66
C ALA A 22 -15.41 16.20 16.86
N GLN A 23 -14.87 15.45 17.79
CA GLN A 23 -14.20 15.98 18.96
C GLN A 23 -12.93 16.70 18.50
N ALA A 24 -12.71 17.92 18.96
CA ALA A 24 -11.45 18.61 18.71
C ALA A 24 -10.29 17.76 19.24
N PRO A 25 -9.11 17.78 18.57
CA PRO A 25 -7.97 16.99 19.00
C PRO A 25 -7.62 17.28 20.47
N ASP A 26 -7.41 16.24 21.26
CA ASP A 26 -6.99 16.36 22.66
C ASP A 26 -5.50 16.77 22.72
N THR A 27 -5.27 18.08 22.65
CA THR A 27 -3.93 18.70 22.70
C THR A 27 -3.38 18.85 24.13
N GLY A 28 -3.99 18.20 25.11
CA GLY A 28 -3.51 18.25 26.51
C GLY A 28 -2.10 17.68 26.67
N ALA A 29 -1.40 18.06 27.75
CA ALA A 29 -0.04 17.58 28.03
C ALA A 29 0.06 16.05 28.08
N LEU A 30 1.17 15.49 27.63
CA LEU A 30 1.49 14.06 27.71
C LEU A 30 1.84 13.68 29.17
N THR A 31 0.83 13.27 29.94
CA THR A 31 1.02 12.81 31.32
C THR A 31 1.54 11.37 31.38
N ALA A 32 2.01 10.91 32.55
CA ALA A 32 2.44 9.54 32.76
C ALA A 32 1.30 8.53 32.47
N GLU A 33 0.06 8.85 32.89
CA GLU A 33 -1.12 8.01 32.64
C GLU A 33 -1.44 7.91 31.14
N ARG A 34 -1.26 8.99 30.38
CA ARG A 34 -1.44 8.98 28.92
C ARG A 34 -0.39 8.13 28.21
N ARG A 35 0.87 8.26 28.62
CA ARG A 35 1.96 7.41 28.09
C ARG A 35 1.66 5.93 28.35
N GLN A 36 1.28 5.58 29.58
CA GLN A 36 0.89 4.21 29.93
C GLN A 36 -0.28 3.72 29.06
N ALA A 37 -1.35 4.51 28.94
CA ALA A 37 -2.51 4.12 28.14
C ALA A 37 -2.20 3.89 26.65
N VAL A 38 -1.30 4.70 26.07
CA VAL A 38 -0.85 4.53 24.69
C VAL A 38 -0.03 3.25 24.54
N VAL A 39 0.97 3.02 25.40
CA VAL A 39 1.83 1.83 25.38
C VAL A 39 0.99 0.56 25.56
N ASP A 40 0.06 0.53 26.53
CA ASP A 40 -0.84 -0.61 26.75
C ASP A 40 -1.73 -0.89 25.53
N SER A 41 -2.24 0.17 24.89
CA SER A 41 -3.08 0.04 23.70
C SER A 41 -2.29 -0.49 22.50
N ILE A 42 -1.04 -0.07 22.32
CA ILE A 42 -0.14 -0.61 21.31
C ILE A 42 0.13 -2.09 21.59
N GLY A 43 0.58 -2.44 22.78
CA GLY A 43 0.90 -3.82 23.17
C GLY A 43 -0.28 -4.76 22.98
N LYS A 44 -1.48 -4.32 23.39
CA LYS A 44 -2.72 -5.07 23.19
C LYS A 44 -3.02 -5.28 21.70
N SER A 45 -2.91 -4.22 20.91
CA SER A 45 -3.20 -4.27 19.47
C SER A 45 -2.21 -5.19 18.74
N MET A 46 -0.92 -5.08 19.05
CA MET A 46 0.11 -5.95 18.48
C MET A 46 -0.10 -7.41 18.82
N LYS A 47 -0.33 -7.76 20.09
CA LYS A 47 -0.58 -9.15 20.51
C LYS A 47 -1.80 -9.77 19.83
N ILE A 48 -2.87 -8.99 19.64
CA ILE A 48 -4.09 -9.48 18.99
C ILE A 48 -3.92 -9.62 17.47
N MET A 49 -3.29 -8.64 16.81
CA MET A 49 -3.42 -8.46 15.36
C MET A 49 -2.13 -8.66 14.57
N TYR A 50 -0.96 -8.35 15.14
CA TYR A 50 0.30 -8.41 14.38
C TYR A 50 0.55 -9.82 13.85
N VAL A 51 1.00 -9.91 12.61
CA VAL A 51 1.10 -11.20 11.88
C VAL A 51 2.07 -12.20 12.52
N PHE A 52 3.07 -11.72 13.28
CA PHE A 52 4.04 -12.55 13.99
C PHE A 52 3.88 -12.43 15.52
N PRO A 53 3.15 -13.35 16.19
CA PRO A 53 2.79 -13.22 17.61
C PRO A 53 3.99 -13.15 18.55
N ASP A 54 5.07 -13.89 18.24
CA ASP A 54 6.29 -13.88 19.07
C ASP A 54 7.03 -12.54 19.00
N VAL A 55 7.00 -11.89 17.83
CA VAL A 55 7.54 -10.54 17.65
C VAL A 55 6.67 -9.52 18.37
N ALA A 56 5.33 -9.68 18.32
CA ALA A 56 4.39 -8.83 19.04
C ALA A 56 4.63 -8.87 20.56
N ALA A 57 4.88 -10.05 21.11
CA ALA A 57 5.18 -10.20 22.53
C ALA A 57 6.49 -9.51 22.92
N ARG A 58 7.52 -9.56 22.07
CA ARG A 58 8.80 -8.87 22.30
C ARG A 58 8.64 -7.36 22.22
N MET A 59 7.88 -6.84 21.23
CA MET A 59 7.59 -5.40 21.11
C MET A 59 6.88 -4.87 22.34
N ASP A 60 5.85 -5.59 22.82
CA ASP A 60 5.13 -5.21 24.03
C ASP A 60 6.05 -5.19 25.27
N ALA A 61 6.83 -6.23 25.49
CA ALA A 61 7.75 -6.31 26.63
C ALA A 61 8.81 -5.20 26.61
N ASP A 62 9.35 -4.85 25.45
CA ASP A 62 10.32 -3.77 25.30
C ASP A 62 9.70 -2.40 25.61
N LEU A 63 8.52 -2.10 25.07
CA LEU A 63 7.83 -0.83 25.36
C LEU A 63 7.47 -0.68 26.83
N GLN A 64 6.99 -1.75 27.50
CA GLN A 64 6.69 -1.73 28.93
C GLN A 64 7.96 -1.47 29.76
N SER A 65 9.06 -2.16 29.44
CA SER A 65 10.34 -1.96 30.11
C SER A 65 10.87 -0.52 29.98
N ARG A 66 10.78 0.07 28.79
CA ARG A 66 11.19 1.46 28.54
C ARG A 66 10.34 2.45 29.32
N LEU A 67 9.03 2.19 29.40
CA LEU A 67 8.10 3.01 30.18
C LEU A 67 8.43 2.95 31.67
N GLU A 68 8.66 1.75 32.23
CA GLU A 68 9.06 1.54 33.63
C GLU A 68 10.40 2.20 33.97
N ASN A 69 11.33 2.21 33.01
CA ASN A 69 12.65 2.85 33.16
C ASN A 69 12.60 4.38 32.98
N GLY A 70 11.43 4.97 32.70
CA GLY A 70 11.25 6.41 32.54
C GLY A 70 11.84 6.99 31.24
N GLU A 71 12.11 6.16 30.21
CA GLU A 71 12.72 6.62 28.95
C GLU A 71 11.84 7.63 28.20
N PHE A 72 10.53 7.62 28.46
CA PHE A 72 9.56 8.54 27.86
C PHE A 72 9.21 9.74 28.74
N ASP A 73 9.77 9.87 29.97
CA ASP A 73 9.32 10.86 30.96
C ASP A 73 9.54 12.31 30.55
N LYS A 74 10.58 12.56 29.77
CA LYS A 74 10.93 13.90 29.31
C LYS A 74 10.21 14.33 28.03
N VAL A 75 9.50 13.40 27.39
CA VAL A 75 8.77 13.66 26.14
C VAL A 75 7.43 14.31 26.46
N SER A 76 7.21 15.49 25.93
CA SER A 76 5.97 16.26 26.12
C SER A 76 5.19 16.49 24.83
N ASP A 77 5.79 16.23 23.69
CA ASP A 77 5.21 16.41 22.36
C ASP A 77 4.70 15.08 21.77
N ALA A 78 3.50 15.11 21.18
CA ALA A 78 2.85 13.92 20.61
C ALA A 78 3.63 13.35 19.43
N SER A 79 4.20 14.21 18.58
CA SER A 79 4.92 13.77 17.38
C SER A 79 6.25 13.12 17.77
N GLU A 80 6.98 13.74 18.72
CA GLU A 80 8.21 13.16 19.26
C GLU A 80 7.94 11.79 19.90
N PHE A 81 6.87 11.68 20.69
CA PHE A 81 6.47 10.39 21.30
C PHE A 81 6.14 9.32 20.24
N ALA A 82 5.37 9.69 19.22
CA ALA A 82 5.04 8.80 18.12
C ALA A 82 6.29 8.33 17.34
N GLU A 83 7.26 9.21 17.12
CA GLU A 83 8.54 8.88 16.48
C GLU A 83 9.38 7.92 17.33
N MET A 84 9.46 8.15 18.66
CA MET A 84 10.16 7.25 19.58
C MET A 84 9.52 5.86 19.58
N LEU A 85 8.21 5.78 19.75
CA LEU A 85 7.48 4.50 19.71
C LEU A 85 7.67 3.80 18.38
N THR A 86 7.64 4.52 17.25
CA THR A 86 7.87 3.94 15.91
C THR A 86 9.27 3.33 15.82
N ARG A 87 10.30 4.07 16.21
CA ARG A 87 11.70 3.61 16.19
C ARG A 87 11.88 2.35 17.04
N ASP A 88 11.33 2.35 18.27
CA ASP A 88 11.51 1.26 19.22
C ASP A 88 10.78 0.00 18.76
N LEU A 89 9.56 0.12 18.24
CA LEU A 89 8.82 -0.98 17.61
C LEU A 89 9.52 -1.55 16.39
N GLN A 90 10.05 -0.69 15.51
CA GLN A 90 10.77 -1.12 14.30
C GLN A 90 12.13 -1.76 14.62
N ALA A 91 12.79 -1.37 15.72
CA ALA A 91 14.03 -2.00 16.18
C ALA A 91 13.83 -3.48 16.53
N ILE A 92 12.63 -3.88 16.99
CA ILE A 92 12.27 -5.25 17.33
C ILE A 92 11.66 -6.00 16.16
N SER A 93 10.76 -5.35 15.43
CA SER A 93 9.99 -5.99 14.34
C SER A 93 10.74 -6.04 13.02
N HIS A 94 11.64 -5.10 12.78
CA HIS A 94 12.25 -4.82 11.47
C HIS A 94 11.23 -4.55 10.36
N ASP A 95 9.98 -4.27 10.71
CA ASP A 95 8.85 -4.05 9.80
C ASP A 95 8.57 -2.54 9.67
N LYS A 96 8.87 -1.99 8.50
CA LYS A 96 8.72 -0.55 8.22
C LYS A 96 7.25 -0.08 8.15
N HIS A 97 6.29 -1.00 8.07
CA HIS A 97 4.87 -0.66 8.17
C HIS A 97 4.45 -0.32 9.61
N VAL A 98 5.12 -0.87 10.63
CA VAL A 98 4.83 -0.57 12.03
C VAL A 98 5.20 0.89 12.31
N ARG A 99 4.21 1.77 12.36
CA ARG A 99 4.40 3.21 12.58
C ARG A 99 3.31 3.77 13.48
N VAL A 100 3.73 4.56 14.46
CA VAL A 100 2.85 5.40 15.29
C VAL A 100 2.85 6.80 14.69
N ARG A 101 1.68 7.44 14.61
CA ARG A 101 1.51 8.79 14.06
C ARG A 101 0.46 9.55 14.86
N VAL A 102 0.59 10.87 14.90
CA VAL A 102 -0.48 11.74 15.33
C VAL A 102 -1.56 11.74 14.27
N VAL A 103 -2.83 11.56 14.67
CA VAL A 103 -3.97 11.74 13.77
C VAL A 103 -4.02 13.21 13.43
N ALA A 104 -3.66 13.57 12.20
CA ALA A 104 -3.85 14.92 11.72
C ALA A 104 -5.35 15.25 11.81
N SER A 105 -5.68 16.47 12.22
CA SER A 105 -7.04 16.99 12.32
C SER A 105 -7.83 17.02 10.99
N ASP A 106 -7.30 16.43 9.93
CA ASP A 106 -8.00 16.18 8.68
C ASP A 106 -8.84 14.89 8.81
N PRO A 107 -10.17 14.97 8.66
CA PRO A 107 -11.11 13.90 8.98
C PRO A 107 -11.12 12.72 8.02
N VAL A 108 -10.03 12.43 7.30
CA VAL A 108 -10.04 11.45 6.20
C VAL A 108 -8.86 10.47 6.18
N SER A 109 -8.33 10.13 7.33
CA SER A 109 -7.44 8.96 7.40
C SER A 109 -8.24 7.78 7.93
N GLY A 110 -9.11 7.22 7.09
CA GLY A 110 -9.76 5.93 7.35
C GLY A 110 -8.73 4.79 7.42
N PRO A 111 -9.12 3.58 7.87
CA PRO A 111 -8.23 2.45 8.19
C PRO A 111 -7.46 1.84 7.00
N ALA A 112 -7.50 2.45 5.86
CA ALA A 112 -6.70 2.10 4.68
C ALA A 112 -5.97 3.34 4.18
N GLY A 113 -5.00 3.86 4.94
CA GLY A 113 -3.91 4.74 4.47
C GLY A 113 -4.16 5.78 3.38
N GLY A 114 -5.41 6.21 3.15
CA GLY A 114 -5.77 7.15 2.10
C GLY A 114 -6.18 8.50 2.68
N SER A 115 -5.36 9.53 2.47
CA SER A 115 -5.80 10.93 2.63
C SER A 115 -7.06 11.14 1.79
N GLY A 116 -8.08 11.82 2.32
CA GLY A 116 -9.37 12.05 1.63
C GLY A 116 -9.35 12.96 0.41
N LYS A 117 -8.19 13.34 -0.10
CA LYS A 117 -7.99 13.68 -1.51
C LYS A 117 -7.85 12.36 -2.25
N ARG A 118 -8.72 12.09 -3.24
CA ARG A 118 -8.53 10.98 -4.19
C ARG A 118 -7.07 10.98 -4.61
N SER A 119 -6.29 10.01 -4.11
CA SER A 119 -4.89 9.89 -4.49
C SER A 119 -4.88 9.70 -6.00
N LYS A 120 -4.22 10.62 -6.69
CA LYS A 120 -4.05 10.51 -8.14
C LYS A 120 -3.25 9.22 -8.40
N ILE A 121 -3.86 8.28 -9.10
CA ILE A 121 -3.22 6.99 -9.41
C ILE A 121 -2.14 7.16 -10.47
N PHE A 122 -2.47 7.86 -11.55
CA PHE A 122 -1.59 8.03 -12.69
C PHE A 122 -1.02 9.44 -12.74
N GLY A 123 0.29 9.53 -12.98
CA GLY A 123 0.99 10.76 -13.34
C GLY A 123 0.99 10.97 -14.85
N ARG A 124 2.19 11.07 -15.43
CA ARG A 124 2.38 11.16 -16.89
C ARG A 124 2.08 9.83 -17.55
N ALA A 125 1.45 9.88 -18.72
CA ALA A 125 1.30 8.74 -19.61
C ALA A 125 1.51 9.27 -21.05
N GLU A 126 2.56 8.83 -21.73
CA GLU A 126 2.99 9.40 -23.01
C GLU A 126 3.74 8.38 -23.88
N ARG A 127 3.94 8.74 -25.13
CA ARG A 127 4.84 8.05 -26.05
C ARG A 127 6.18 8.77 -26.09
N MET A 128 7.24 8.03 -25.77
CA MET A 128 8.62 8.49 -25.89
C MET A 128 9.21 8.13 -27.25
N ALA A 129 10.38 8.70 -27.56
CA ALA A 129 11.12 8.41 -28.78
C ALA A 129 11.37 6.90 -28.96
N GLY A 130 11.27 6.41 -30.19
CA GLY A 130 11.39 4.98 -30.50
C GLY A 130 10.09 4.19 -30.32
N ASP A 131 8.96 4.89 -30.17
CA ASP A 131 7.62 4.30 -29.96
C ASP A 131 7.54 3.51 -28.65
N ILE A 132 8.14 4.04 -27.60
CA ILE A 132 8.15 3.47 -26.25
C ILE A 132 7.05 4.12 -25.41
N GLY A 133 6.15 3.30 -24.84
CA GLY A 133 5.15 3.77 -23.89
C GLY A 133 5.80 4.08 -22.53
N TYR A 134 5.38 5.17 -21.90
CA TYR A 134 5.75 5.53 -20.53
C TYR A 134 4.48 5.80 -19.73
N ILE A 135 4.44 5.26 -18.52
CA ILE A 135 3.37 5.52 -17.56
C ILE A 135 3.96 5.66 -16.14
N GLU A 136 3.62 6.76 -15.49
CA GLU A 136 3.92 6.98 -14.07
C GLU A 136 2.72 6.56 -13.23
N ILE A 137 2.92 5.62 -12.32
CA ILE A 137 1.92 5.20 -11.33
C ILE A 137 2.34 5.80 -9.99
N LEU A 138 1.60 6.81 -9.53
CA LEU A 138 1.92 7.56 -8.32
C LEU A 138 1.48 6.85 -7.04
N SER A 139 0.44 6.01 -7.13
CA SER A 139 -0.14 5.30 -5.99
C SER A 139 -0.96 4.10 -6.46
N PHE A 140 -1.14 3.11 -5.59
CA PHE A 140 -2.16 2.06 -5.74
C PHE A 140 -3.32 2.25 -4.74
N GLY A 141 -3.46 3.45 -4.13
CA GLY A 141 -4.35 3.70 -3.01
C GLY A 141 -5.85 3.75 -3.32
N ALA A 142 -6.26 3.91 -4.59
CA ALA A 142 -7.67 3.92 -4.93
C ALA A 142 -8.22 2.49 -5.18
N PRO A 143 -9.49 2.22 -4.83
CA PRO A 143 -10.13 0.95 -5.10
C PRO A 143 -10.18 0.61 -6.60
N PRO A 144 -10.04 -0.67 -6.99
CA PRO A 144 -9.98 -1.08 -8.40
C PRO A 144 -11.17 -0.59 -9.24
N GLU A 145 -12.38 -0.62 -8.70
CA GLU A 145 -13.61 -0.20 -9.38
C GLU A 145 -13.60 1.28 -9.78
N THR A 146 -12.87 2.11 -9.04
CA THR A 146 -12.75 3.56 -9.34
C THR A 146 -11.66 3.87 -10.36
N VAL A 147 -10.78 2.90 -10.65
CA VAL A 147 -9.59 3.06 -11.49
C VAL A 147 -9.75 2.39 -12.86
N ARG A 148 -10.67 1.43 -12.98
CA ARG A 148 -10.82 0.56 -14.17
C ARG A 148 -10.93 1.31 -15.49
N GLU A 149 -11.78 2.31 -15.56
CA GLU A 149 -12.00 3.06 -16.81
C GLU A 149 -10.79 3.93 -17.18
N GLU A 150 -10.19 4.59 -16.19
CA GLU A 150 -8.99 5.39 -16.41
C GLU A 150 -7.81 4.51 -16.83
N ALA A 151 -7.62 3.37 -16.18
CA ALA A 151 -6.63 2.38 -16.55
C ALA A 151 -6.83 1.86 -17.98
N ALA A 152 -8.08 1.55 -18.36
CA ALA A 152 -8.41 1.10 -19.71
C ALA A 152 -8.05 2.14 -20.78
N ARG A 153 -8.36 3.41 -20.52
CA ARG A 153 -8.06 4.52 -21.43
C ARG A 153 -6.54 4.72 -21.58
N ILE A 154 -5.81 4.74 -20.46
CA ILE A 154 -4.36 4.97 -20.47
C ILE A 154 -3.64 3.77 -21.09
N MET A 155 -3.92 2.55 -20.61
CA MET A 155 -3.29 1.35 -21.15
C MET A 155 -3.64 1.12 -22.62
N GLY A 156 -4.86 1.44 -23.03
CA GLY A 156 -5.30 1.40 -24.42
C GLY A 156 -4.50 2.35 -25.31
N SER A 157 -4.18 3.57 -24.85
CA SER A 157 -3.37 4.54 -25.62
C SER A 157 -1.90 4.12 -25.76
N LEU A 158 -1.42 3.20 -24.94
CA LEU A 158 -0.06 2.67 -24.94
C LEU A 158 0.02 1.24 -25.50
N ALA A 159 -1.12 0.62 -25.79
CA ALA A 159 -1.22 -0.80 -26.10
C ALA A 159 -0.45 -1.24 -27.34
N ASP A 160 -0.26 -0.37 -28.33
CA ASP A 160 0.48 -0.63 -29.56
C ASP A 160 1.96 -0.18 -29.51
N ALA A 161 2.41 0.41 -28.37
CA ALA A 161 3.82 0.72 -28.16
C ALA A 161 4.70 -0.54 -28.26
N LYS A 162 5.94 -0.37 -28.71
CA LYS A 162 6.90 -1.47 -28.90
C LYS A 162 7.44 -2.02 -27.57
N ALA A 163 7.56 -1.15 -26.56
CA ALA A 163 7.92 -1.50 -25.16
C ALA A 163 7.20 -0.54 -24.21
N LEU A 164 7.15 -0.87 -22.93
CA LEU A 164 6.53 -0.06 -21.89
C LEU A 164 7.50 0.18 -20.73
N ILE A 165 7.56 1.42 -20.26
CA ILE A 165 8.23 1.81 -19.03
C ILE A 165 7.16 2.19 -18.02
N VAL A 166 7.17 1.54 -16.85
CA VAL A 166 6.30 1.82 -15.70
C VAL A 166 7.13 2.44 -14.61
N ASP A 167 6.85 3.68 -14.24
CA ASP A 167 7.60 4.42 -13.22
C ASP A 167 6.93 4.34 -11.86
N LEU A 168 7.60 3.69 -10.91
CA LEU A 168 7.19 3.54 -9.52
C LEU A 168 8.13 4.24 -8.53
N ARG A 169 9.08 5.06 -9.00
CA ARG A 169 10.11 5.66 -8.13
C ARG A 169 9.56 6.53 -7.00
N ALA A 170 8.38 7.11 -7.19
CA ALA A 170 7.71 7.95 -6.19
C ALA A 170 6.47 7.27 -5.55
N ASN A 171 6.26 5.98 -5.79
CA ASN A 171 5.07 5.25 -5.36
C ASN A 171 5.30 4.55 -4.02
N GLU A 172 4.54 4.95 -3.00
CA GLU A 172 4.61 4.39 -1.64
C GLU A 172 3.60 3.25 -1.39
N GLY A 173 2.93 2.75 -2.44
CA GLY A 173 2.05 1.59 -2.33
C GLY A 173 0.56 1.89 -2.40
N GLY A 174 -0.22 1.05 -1.72
CA GLY A 174 -1.70 1.12 -1.68
C GLY A 174 -2.36 -0.26 -1.61
N SER A 175 -3.32 -0.53 -2.50
CA SER A 175 -4.14 -1.73 -2.51
C SER A 175 -3.55 -2.83 -3.39
N PRO A 176 -3.39 -4.05 -2.88
CA PRO A 176 -2.97 -5.21 -3.68
C PRO A 176 -3.98 -5.56 -4.79
N PHE A 177 -5.26 -5.24 -4.60
CA PHE A 177 -6.27 -5.43 -5.63
C PHE A 177 -6.09 -4.48 -6.83
N THR A 178 -5.62 -3.26 -6.58
CA THR A 178 -5.28 -2.30 -7.64
C THR A 178 -3.98 -2.73 -8.34
N VAL A 179 -3.02 -3.30 -7.62
CA VAL A 179 -1.85 -3.97 -8.22
C VAL A 179 -2.30 -5.08 -9.18
N ALA A 180 -3.20 -5.96 -8.75
CA ALA A 180 -3.71 -7.05 -9.58
C ALA A 180 -4.43 -6.53 -10.83
N LEU A 181 -5.26 -5.48 -10.70
CA LEU A 181 -5.92 -4.83 -11.83
C LEU A 181 -4.92 -4.29 -12.86
N LEU A 182 -3.95 -3.48 -12.42
CA LEU A 182 -3.00 -2.85 -13.34
C LEU A 182 -2.03 -3.87 -13.95
N SER A 183 -1.58 -4.85 -13.18
CA SER A 183 -0.79 -5.98 -13.68
C SER A 183 -1.51 -6.74 -14.80
N SER A 184 -2.85 -6.82 -14.74
CA SER A 184 -3.65 -7.58 -15.71
C SER A 184 -3.48 -7.09 -17.15
N TYR A 185 -3.15 -5.82 -17.36
CA TYR A 185 -2.88 -5.27 -18.69
C TYR A 185 -1.55 -5.78 -19.30
N LEU A 186 -0.65 -6.30 -18.48
CA LEU A 186 0.66 -6.78 -18.89
C LEU A 186 0.70 -8.28 -19.20
N PHE A 187 -0.41 -8.99 -18.97
CA PHE A 187 -0.58 -10.42 -19.23
C PHE A 187 -1.67 -10.69 -20.26
N GLY A 188 -1.75 -11.94 -20.71
CA GLY A 188 -2.86 -12.42 -21.55
C GLY A 188 -4.18 -12.56 -20.77
N PRO A 189 -5.26 -13.04 -21.43
CA PRO A 189 -6.57 -13.16 -20.80
C PRO A 189 -6.67 -14.33 -19.81
N LYS A 190 -5.72 -15.27 -19.80
CA LYS A 190 -5.68 -16.37 -18.84
C LYS A 190 -5.26 -15.82 -17.46
N PRO A 191 -6.03 -16.09 -16.40
CA PRO A 191 -5.66 -15.68 -15.05
C PRO A 191 -4.27 -16.18 -14.65
N VAL A 192 -3.45 -15.28 -14.11
CA VAL A 192 -2.11 -15.56 -13.58
C VAL A 192 -2.12 -15.30 -12.10
N HIS A 193 -1.73 -16.29 -11.29
CA HIS A 193 -1.62 -16.15 -9.84
C HIS A 193 -0.46 -15.21 -9.52
N LEU A 194 -0.73 -14.00 -9.07
CA LEU A 194 0.28 -12.99 -8.79
C LEU A 194 0.92 -13.19 -7.44
N ASN A 195 0.10 -13.29 -6.39
CA ASN A 195 0.51 -13.32 -5.01
C ASN A 195 -0.55 -13.98 -4.12
N SER A 196 -0.21 -14.31 -2.89
CA SER A 196 -1.14 -14.78 -1.85
C SER A 196 -0.99 -13.92 -0.60
N LEU A 197 -2.10 -13.59 0.05
CA LEU A 197 -2.17 -12.81 1.27
C LEU A 197 -2.62 -13.69 2.43
N TYR A 198 -1.73 -14.03 3.34
CA TYR A 198 -2.10 -14.73 4.57
C TYR A 198 -2.51 -13.74 5.65
N PHE A 199 -3.67 -13.93 6.26
CA PHE A 199 -4.21 -13.13 7.35
C PHE A 199 -4.28 -13.95 8.64
N ARG A 200 -3.43 -13.63 9.62
CA ARG A 200 -3.31 -14.40 10.88
C ARG A 200 -4.62 -14.52 11.64
N GLN A 201 -5.37 -13.42 11.82
CA GLN A 201 -6.60 -13.43 12.62
C GLN A 201 -7.70 -14.33 12.07
N LEU A 202 -7.69 -14.56 10.76
CA LEU A 202 -8.68 -15.38 10.05
C LEU A 202 -8.15 -16.79 9.77
N ASP A 203 -6.86 -17.02 10.03
CA ASP A 203 -6.11 -18.20 9.57
C ASP A 203 -6.44 -18.54 8.10
N ARG A 204 -6.41 -17.51 7.25
CA ARG A 204 -6.86 -17.60 5.86
C ARG A 204 -5.82 -17.03 4.92
N THR A 205 -5.68 -17.69 3.78
CA THR A 205 -4.89 -17.20 2.65
C THR A 205 -5.82 -16.86 1.49
N ASP A 206 -5.71 -15.66 0.96
CA ASP A 206 -6.43 -15.18 -0.20
C ASP A 206 -5.46 -15.05 -1.38
N ASP A 207 -5.76 -15.74 -2.48
CA ASP A 207 -4.94 -15.70 -3.68
C ASP A 207 -5.35 -14.55 -4.61
N LEU A 208 -4.38 -13.80 -5.08
CA LEU A 208 -4.57 -12.70 -6.03
C LEU A 208 -4.17 -13.13 -7.43
N TYR A 209 -5.08 -12.93 -8.36
CA TYR A 209 -4.91 -13.26 -9.78
C TYR A 209 -5.06 -12.01 -10.65
N THR A 210 -4.47 -12.06 -11.85
CA THR A 210 -4.82 -11.10 -12.90
C THR A 210 -6.30 -11.27 -13.28
N ASP A 211 -6.97 -10.14 -13.54
CA ASP A 211 -8.37 -10.09 -13.94
C ASP A 211 -8.50 -10.34 -15.44
N PRO A 212 -9.16 -11.44 -15.88
CA PRO A 212 -9.37 -11.72 -17.29
C PRO A 212 -10.32 -10.74 -17.98
N THR A 213 -11.08 -9.96 -17.20
CA THR A 213 -12.16 -9.09 -17.68
C THR A 213 -11.81 -7.60 -17.67
N VAL A 214 -10.52 -7.23 -17.56
CA VAL A 214 -10.14 -5.80 -17.62
C VAL A 214 -10.65 -5.18 -18.92
N PRO A 215 -11.26 -3.98 -18.85
CA PRO A 215 -11.77 -3.30 -20.04
C PRO A 215 -10.64 -2.76 -20.92
N GLY A 216 -10.95 -2.54 -22.20
CA GLY A 216 -10.00 -1.95 -23.16
C GLY A 216 -8.93 -2.90 -23.65
N THR A 217 -7.91 -2.36 -24.29
CA THR A 217 -6.83 -3.12 -24.93
C THR A 217 -5.69 -3.36 -23.94
N ARG A 218 -5.23 -4.61 -23.86
CA ARG A 218 -4.06 -4.98 -23.07
C ARG A 218 -2.77 -4.61 -23.81
N PHE A 219 -1.75 -4.24 -23.06
CA PHE A 219 -0.39 -4.16 -23.59
C PHE A 219 0.11 -5.56 -24.01
N GLY A 220 -0.28 -6.58 -23.25
CA GLY A 220 -0.07 -7.99 -23.56
C GLY A 220 1.22 -8.58 -22.96
N PRO A 221 1.40 -9.90 -23.11
CA PRO A 221 2.46 -10.64 -22.44
C PRO A 221 3.84 -10.60 -23.14
N GLU A 222 3.87 -10.29 -24.46
CA GLU A 222 5.06 -10.55 -25.25
C GLU A 222 6.04 -9.35 -25.32
N LYS A 223 5.50 -8.14 -25.31
CA LYS A 223 6.31 -6.93 -25.47
C LYS A 223 7.13 -6.61 -24.23
N PRO A 224 8.35 -6.04 -24.38
CA PRO A 224 9.21 -5.71 -23.26
C PRO A 224 8.56 -4.72 -22.30
N VAL A 225 8.73 -4.96 -20.98
CA VAL A 225 8.31 -4.06 -19.92
C VAL A 225 9.48 -3.79 -18.99
N TYR A 226 9.67 -2.53 -18.64
CA TYR A 226 10.66 -2.06 -17.68
C TYR A 226 9.93 -1.37 -16.53
N VAL A 227 10.30 -1.67 -15.29
CA VAL A 227 9.73 -1.04 -14.09
C VAL A 227 10.83 -0.26 -13.40
N LEU A 228 10.61 1.04 -13.21
CA LEU A 228 11.55 1.90 -12.51
C LEU A 228 11.27 1.89 -11.02
N THR A 229 12.32 1.66 -10.22
CA THR A 229 12.25 1.64 -8.76
C THR A 229 13.26 2.58 -8.13
N SER A 230 12.98 3.03 -6.92
CA SER A 230 13.91 3.77 -6.05
C SER A 230 13.84 3.26 -4.61
N ALA A 231 14.70 3.76 -3.74
CA ALA A 231 14.64 3.48 -2.31
C ALA A 231 13.33 3.95 -1.63
N ARG A 232 12.52 4.77 -2.32
CA ARG A 232 11.19 5.22 -1.86
C ARG A 232 10.05 4.32 -2.32
N THR A 233 10.26 3.47 -3.33
CA THR A 233 9.26 2.50 -3.79
C THR A 233 8.93 1.56 -2.63
N PHE A 234 7.62 1.48 -2.22
CA PHE A 234 7.24 0.79 -0.99
C PHE A 234 5.94 0.00 -1.11
N SER A 235 5.78 -1.07 -0.30
CA SER A 235 4.53 -1.81 -0.11
C SER A 235 3.93 -2.33 -1.43
N ALA A 236 2.68 -2.02 -1.78
CA ALA A 236 2.03 -2.46 -3.02
C ALA A 236 2.79 -2.09 -4.31
N ALA A 237 3.65 -1.05 -4.30
CA ALA A 237 4.53 -0.75 -5.43
C ALA A 237 5.67 -1.77 -5.55
N GLU A 238 6.17 -2.25 -4.41
CA GLU A 238 7.13 -3.35 -4.39
C GLU A 238 6.47 -4.66 -4.82
N GLU A 239 5.23 -4.91 -4.39
CA GLU A 239 4.43 -6.06 -4.84
C GLU A 239 4.33 -6.10 -6.37
N PHE A 240 3.98 -4.97 -7.00
CA PHE A 240 3.91 -4.88 -8.46
C PHE A 240 5.25 -5.24 -9.11
N ALA A 241 6.35 -4.64 -8.65
CA ALA A 241 7.69 -4.91 -9.17
C ALA A 241 8.10 -6.37 -8.95
N TYR A 242 7.92 -6.90 -7.73
CA TYR A 242 8.30 -8.27 -7.36
C TYR A 242 7.51 -9.33 -8.13
N ASN A 243 6.19 -9.13 -8.27
CA ASN A 243 5.33 -10.03 -9.03
C ASN A 243 5.73 -10.11 -10.50
N LEU A 244 6.09 -9.00 -11.12
CA LEU A 244 6.54 -8.98 -12.51
C LEU A 244 7.95 -9.53 -12.68
N GLN A 245 8.88 -9.22 -11.76
CA GLN A 245 10.25 -9.73 -11.79
C GLN A 245 10.30 -11.24 -11.66
N THR A 246 9.65 -11.79 -10.63
CA THR A 246 9.66 -13.25 -10.37
C THR A 246 9.05 -14.07 -11.51
N ARG A 247 8.15 -13.45 -12.29
CA ARG A 247 7.55 -14.04 -13.50
C ARG A 247 8.33 -13.74 -14.77
N LYS A 248 9.45 -13.05 -14.67
CA LYS A 248 10.24 -12.59 -15.84
C LYS A 248 9.40 -11.79 -16.84
N ARG A 249 8.35 -11.10 -16.32
CA ARG A 249 7.46 -10.29 -17.14
C ARG A 249 8.00 -8.87 -17.36
N ALA A 250 8.78 -8.37 -16.42
CA ALA A 250 9.43 -7.08 -16.53
C ALA A 250 10.88 -7.14 -16.06
N THR A 251 11.69 -6.22 -16.57
CA THR A 251 13.04 -5.92 -16.08
C THR A 251 12.93 -4.74 -15.10
N ILE A 252 13.45 -4.92 -13.89
CA ILE A 252 13.47 -3.87 -12.85
C ILE A 252 14.75 -3.04 -13.01
N VAL A 253 14.59 -1.72 -13.11
CA VAL A 253 15.71 -0.77 -13.34
C VAL A 253 15.69 0.30 -12.26
N GLY A 254 16.81 0.54 -11.59
CA GLY A 254 16.92 1.59 -10.57
C GLY A 254 17.57 1.10 -9.29
N GLU A 255 16.99 1.47 -8.15
CA GLU A 255 17.51 1.15 -6.81
C GLU A 255 16.72 0.01 -6.16
N THR A 256 17.35 -0.64 -5.18
CA THR A 256 16.63 -1.55 -4.27
C THR A 256 15.55 -0.79 -3.51
N THR A 257 14.35 -1.36 -3.45
CA THR A 257 13.19 -0.74 -2.83
C THR A 257 13.22 -0.78 -1.30
N ALA A 258 12.24 -0.17 -0.65
CA ALA A 258 12.28 0.05 0.80
C ALA A 258 12.13 -1.21 1.67
N GLY A 259 11.47 -2.27 1.19
CA GLY A 259 11.36 -3.55 1.90
C GLY A 259 10.20 -3.61 2.90
N GLY A 260 8.96 -3.47 2.44
CA GLY A 260 7.76 -3.67 3.25
C GLY A 260 6.72 -4.53 2.55
N ALA A 261 6.46 -5.73 3.09
CA ALA A 261 5.61 -6.74 2.46
C ALA A 261 4.43 -7.20 3.34
N ASN A 262 4.22 -6.56 4.49
CA ASN A 262 3.20 -7.01 5.43
C ASN A 262 1.98 -6.07 5.38
N PRO A 263 0.86 -6.46 4.74
CA PRO A 263 -0.35 -5.66 4.72
C PRO A 263 -0.98 -5.56 6.11
N GLY A 264 -1.60 -4.44 6.40
CA GLY A 264 -2.19 -4.19 7.70
C GLY A 264 -3.22 -3.09 7.71
N ARG A 265 -3.48 -2.56 8.90
CA ARG A 265 -4.44 -1.46 9.10
C ARG A 265 -4.02 -0.53 10.22
N GLY A 266 -4.52 0.70 10.16
CA GLY A 266 -4.43 1.64 11.26
C GLY A 266 -5.32 1.25 12.43
N VAL A 267 -4.84 1.46 13.64
CA VAL A 267 -5.59 1.30 14.90
C VAL A 267 -5.50 2.60 15.65
N LEU A 268 -6.65 3.14 16.03
CA LEU A 268 -6.72 4.34 16.85
C LEU A 268 -6.21 4.05 18.27
N LEU A 269 -5.39 4.92 18.77
CA LEU A 269 -4.83 4.90 20.10
C LEU A 269 -5.38 6.09 20.91
N PRO A 270 -5.28 6.08 22.24
CA PRO A 270 -5.53 7.26 23.05
C PRO A 270 -4.68 8.47 22.58
N TRP A 271 -5.16 9.68 22.90
CA TRP A 271 -4.45 10.92 22.67
C TRP A 271 -4.17 11.22 21.19
N ASP A 272 -5.20 10.98 20.34
CA ASP A 272 -5.17 11.22 18.90
C ASP A 272 -3.96 10.64 18.18
N LEU A 273 -3.47 9.50 18.65
CA LEU A 273 -2.47 8.72 17.98
C LEU A 273 -3.11 7.58 17.18
N THR A 274 -2.37 7.07 16.21
CA THR A 274 -2.70 5.84 15.48
C THR A 274 -1.44 4.99 15.33
N VAL A 275 -1.60 3.67 15.37
CA VAL A 275 -0.52 2.74 15.01
C VAL A 275 -0.95 1.91 13.82
N PHE A 276 -0.08 1.77 12.83
CA PHE A 276 -0.30 0.80 11.76
C PHE A 276 0.18 -0.57 12.23
N VAL A 277 -0.74 -1.54 12.20
CA VAL A 277 -0.49 -2.93 12.63
C VAL A 277 -0.56 -3.84 11.40
N PRO A 278 0.57 -4.41 10.96
CA PRO A 278 0.59 -5.48 9.96
C PRO A 278 -0.17 -6.71 10.45
N THR A 279 -1.25 -7.07 9.75
CA THR A 279 -2.17 -8.16 10.14
C THR A 279 -2.03 -9.39 9.26
N GLY A 280 -1.27 -9.26 8.17
CA GLY A 280 -1.01 -10.32 7.21
C GLY A 280 0.40 -10.24 6.65
N ARG A 281 0.71 -11.19 5.81
CA ARG A 281 1.97 -11.24 5.06
C ARG A 281 1.74 -11.71 3.64
N GLU A 282 2.55 -11.21 2.76
CA GLU A 282 2.59 -11.61 1.36
C GLU A 282 3.38 -12.90 1.17
N ILE A 283 2.94 -13.74 0.22
CA ILE A 283 3.60 -15.00 -0.14
C ILE A 283 3.59 -15.12 -1.66
N ASN A 284 4.73 -14.88 -2.30
CA ASN A 284 4.82 -15.04 -3.74
C ASN A 284 4.76 -16.54 -4.13
N PRO A 285 3.91 -16.92 -5.10
CA PRO A 285 3.69 -18.34 -5.45
C PRO A 285 4.91 -19.01 -6.10
N ILE A 286 5.91 -18.24 -6.58
CA ILE A 286 7.13 -18.76 -7.21
C ILE A 286 8.23 -18.92 -6.17
N THR A 287 8.56 -17.83 -5.45
CA THR A 287 9.68 -17.81 -4.49
C THR A 287 9.32 -18.36 -3.12
N LYS A 288 8.01 -18.50 -2.80
CA LYS A 288 7.47 -18.90 -1.49
C LYS A 288 7.87 -17.96 -0.34
N THR A 289 8.36 -16.78 -0.67
CA THR A 289 8.75 -15.71 0.24
C THR A 289 8.24 -14.36 -0.29
N ASN A 290 8.75 -13.25 0.24
CA ASN A 290 8.45 -11.89 -0.17
C ASN A 290 9.69 -10.98 -0.03
N TRP A 291 9.49 -9.66 -0.11
CA TRP A 291 10.55 -8.64 -0.07
C TRP A 291 10.67 -7.93 1.30
N GLU A 292 10.02 -8.44 2.36
CA GLU A 292 10.09 -7.84 3.69
C GLU A 292 11.53 -7.69 4.18
N GLY A 293 11.89 -6.52 4.65
CA GLY A 293 13.21 -6.18 5.20
C GLY A 293 14.36 -6.10 4.19
N VAL A 294 14.19 -6.64 2.97
CA VAL A 294 15.27 -6.73 1.97
C VAL A 294 15.03 -5.90 0.71
N GLY A 295 13.77 -5.54 0.43
CA GLY A 295 13.37 -4.85 -0.78
C GLY A 295 13.44 -5.70 -2.05
N VAL A 296 12.92 -5.14 -3.15
CA VAL A 296 13.05 -5.71 -4.49
C VAL A 296 14.37 -5.20 -5.07
N LYS A 297 15.30 -6.12 -5.32
CA LYS A 297 16.59 -5.78 -5.95
C LYS A 297 16.39 -5.61 -7.44
N PRO A 298 16.88 -4.51 -8.05
CA PRO A 298 16.75 -4.31 -9.48
C PRO A 298 17.60 -5.31 -10.29
N ASP A 299 17.12 -5.62 -11.49
CA ASP A 299 17.90 -6.43 -12.47
C ASP A 299 19.03 -5.58 -13.09
N VAL A 300 18.77 -4.25 -13.20
CA VAL A 300 19.75 -3.27 -13.65
C VAL A 300 19.86 -2.18 -12.58
N ALA A 301 20.90 -2.28 -11.75
CA ALA A 301 21.15 -1.39 -10.64
C ALA A 301 21.79 -0.08 -11.13
N VAL A 302 21.07 1.03 -10.94
CA VAL A 302 21.52 2.40 -11.25
C VAL A 302 20.89 3.38 -10.27
N PRO A 303 21.42 4.59 -10.09
CA PRO A 303 20.77 5.66 -9.32
C PRO A 303 19.33 5.91 -9.83
N GLY A 304 18.42 6.23 -8.91
CA GLY A 304 17.01 6.41 -9.25
C GLY A 304 16.74 7.51 -10.28
N ASP A 305 17.54 8.57 -10.31
CA ASP A 305 17.46 9.66 -11.29
C ASP A 305 17.93 9.23 -12.69
N GLU A 306 18.84 8.27 -12.81
CA GLU A 306 19.32 7.73 -14.09
C GLU A 306 18.41 6.61 -14.64
N ALA A 307 17.53 6.04 -13.80
CA ALA A 307 16.76 4.83 -14.14
C ALA A 307 15.91 5.00 -15.42
N LEU A 308 15.30 6.17 -15.62
CA LEU A 308 14.48 6.43 -16.82
C LEU A 308 15.30 6.38 -18.10
N ASP A 309 16.44 7.05 -18.15
CA ASP A 309 17.29 7.10 -19.32
C ASP A 309 17.87 5.72 -19.66
N VAL A 310 18.26 4.97 -18.62
CA VAL A 310 18.76 3.60 -18.81
C VAL A 310 17.65 2.68 -19.35
N ALA A 311 16.47 2.70 -18.74
CA ALA A 311 15.35 1.89 -19.19
C ALA A 311 14.89 2.26 -20.60
N HIS A 312 14.91 3.55 -20.95
CA HIS A 312 14.56 4.02 -22.30
C HIS A 312 15.53 3.47 -23.36
N ARG A 313 16.85 3.55 -23.11
CA ARG A 313 17.84 2.93 -24.02
C ARG A 313 17.66 1.43 -24.17
N LEU A 314 17.40 0.72 -23.05
CA LEU A 314 17.13 -0.73 -23.08
C LEU A 314 15.86 -1.04 -23.87
N ALA A 315 14.81 -0.26 -23.69
CA ALA A 315 13.54 -0.41 -24.40
C ALA A 315 13.71 -0.16 -25.91
N GLN A 316 14.43 0.88 -26.32
CA GLN A 316 14.74 1.16 -27.73
C GLN A 316 15.54 0.01 -28.36
N LYS A 317 16.56 -0.48 -27.68
CA LYS A 317 17.34 -1.63 -28.14
C LYS A 317 16.48 -2.88 -28.35
N ALA A 318 15.61 -3.20 -27.36
CA ALA A 318 14.69 -4.34 -27.44
C ALA A 318 13.62 -4.17 -28.55
N ALA A 319 13.20 -2.91 -28.84
CA ALA A 319 12.28 -2.55 -29.90
C ALA A 319 12.92 -2.54 -31.31
N GLY A 320 14.22 -2.83 -31.43
CA GLY A 320 14.94 -2.77 -32.71
C GLY A 320 15.12 -1.34 -33.26
N VAL A 321 15.03 -0.34 -32.38
CA VAL A 321 15.32 1.05 -32.73
C VAL A 321 16.82 1.24 -32.64
N THR A 322 17.48 1.27 -33.76
CA THR A 322 18.90 1.68 -33.87
C THR A 322 18.97 3.19 -33.69
N ASP A 323 19.89 3.68 -32.84
CA ASP A 323 20.22 5.08 -32.75
C ASP A 323 20.52 5.56 -34.18
N ALA A 324 19.68 6.47 -34.71
CA ALA A 324 20.07 7.20 -35.89
C ALA A 324 21.28 8.07 -35.48
N GLN A 325 22.43 7.74 -36.03
CA GLN A 325 23.68 8.49 -35.90
C GLN A 325 23.50 9.93 -36.36
#